data_92a8d3b3c77d268b478d31da7343efe7
#
_entry.id   92a8d3b3c77d268b478d31da7343efe7
#
_cell.length_a   1.000
_cell.length_b   1.000
_cell.length_c   1.000
_cell.angle_alpha   90.00
_cell.angle_beta   90.00
_cell.angle_gamma   90.00
#
_symmetry.space_group_name_H-M   'P 1'
#
loop_
_entity.id
_entity.type
_entity.pdbx_description
1 polymer ?
#
loop_
_entity_poly.entity_id
_entity_poly.type
_entity_poly.pdbx_seq_one_letter_code
_entity_poly.pdbx_strand_id
1 'polypeptide(L)'
;MKIAKEIGKFLLVTLLFFAVSSPFVVLFGPFDNNKRTVVGANMKSRHPQYITWLFSQEEIDRILGGISTAPKQELFKFTARTDSSLKLKNIDSSRFKGFLLEIPDPKRVQIATAENLDEKGETTSSIAKRNGAVAAINAGGFYDANGTGTGRSPYGFIIHDGKFILGQNVADGEVNEFVGLTDDGNLIAGNYSKGELISMDVKEGISFGPALIVNGERMITSGDGGWGVGPRTAIGQKKDGTVLFLVIDGRQPSYSIGATLRDVQNILYEEGAYIAANLDGGSSSTLYMNGNVVNKPADLLGERMIPTAFIVK
;
A
#
# COMPACT_ATOMS: atom_id res chain seq x y z
N MET A 1 1.58 -49.01 25.81
CA MET A 1 2.68 -48.49 24.98
C MET A 1 2.49 -48.74 23.47
N LYS A 2 2.19 -49.96 22.96
CA LYS A 2 1.96 -50.21 21.53
C LYS A 2 0.81 -49.41 20.91
N ILE A 3 -0.35 -49.35 21.55
CA ILE A 3 -1.53 -48.61 21.06
C ILE A 3 -1.27 -47.09 20.94
N ALA A 4 -0.63 -46.49 21.92
CA ALA A 4 -0.26 -45.04 21.89
C ALA A 4 0.70 -44.72 20.71
N LYS A 5 1.61 -45.67 20.37
CA LYS A 5 2.52 -45.51 19.23
C LYS A 5 1.79 -45.59 17.89
N GLU A 6 0.79 -46.46 17.76
CA GLU A 6 -0.02 -46.57 16.53
C GLU A 6 -0.98 -45.36 16.37
N ILE A 7 -1.56 -44.88 17.44
CA ILE A 7 -2.34 -43.62 17.44
C ILE A 7 -1.44 -42.43 17.04
N GLY A 8 -0.22 -42.34 17.58
CA GLY A 8 0.72 -41.30 17.20
C GLY A 8 1.12 -41.32 15.72
N LYS A 9 1.37 -42.52 15.16
CA LYS A 9 1.63 -42.67 13.71
C LYS A 9 0.42 -42.27 12.87
N PHE A 10 -0.78 -42.69 13.25
CA PHE A 10 -2.00 -42.31 12.54
C PHE A 10 -2.20 -40.79 12.52
N LEU A 11 -2.07 -40.14 13.66
CA LEU A 11 -2.18 -38.69 13.76
C LEU A 11 -1.12 -37.96 12.91
N LEU A 12 0.12 -38.46 12.92
CA LEU A 12 1.20 -37.89 12.08
C LEU A 12 0.89 -38.05 10.60
N VAL A 13 0.46 -39.23 10.15
CA VAL A 13 0.10 -39.46 8.73
C VAL A 13 -1.08 -38.60 8.32
N THR A 14 -2.09 -38.47 9.18
CA THR A 14 -3.26 -37.63 8.95
C THR A 14 -2.85 -36.15 8.85
N LEU A 15 -1.98 -35.67 9.74
CA LEU A 15 -1.47 -34.31 9.70
C LEU A 15 -0.67 -34.03 8.40
N LEU A 16 0.20 -34.96 8.02
CA LEU A 16 0.96 -34.88 6.76
C LEU A 16 0.04 -34.87 5.54
N PHE A 17 -0.98 -35.74 5.54
CA PHE A 17 -1.97 -35.75 4.47
C PHE A 17 -2.68 -34.41 4.32
N PHE A 18 -3.16 -33.82 5.42
CA PHE A 18 -3.78 -32.48 5.38
C PHE A 18 -2.80 -31.39 5.00
N ALA A 19 -1.56 -31.44 5.47
CA ALA A 19 -0.53 -30.48 5.09
C ALA A 19 -0.22 -30.48 3.58
N VAL A 20 -0.19 -31.67 2.96
CA VAL A 20 0.06 -31.81 1.53
C VAL A 20 -1.18 -31.51 0.68
N SER A 21 -2.37 -31.94 1.12
CA SER A 21 -3.60 -31.79 0.34
C SER A 21 -4.24 -30.40 0.46
N SER A 22 -4.07 -29.69 1.59
CA SER A 22 -4.73 -28.38 1.81
C SER A 22 -4.39 -27.32 0.78
N PRO A 23 -3.15 -27.15 0.28
CA PRO A 23 -2.85 -26.19 -0.79
C PRO A 23 -3.65 -26.49 -2.06
N PHE A 24 -3.77 -27.76 -2.44
CA PHE A 24 -4.53 -28.16 -3.63
C PHE A 24 -6.02 -27.92 -3.44
N VAL A 25 -6.56 -28.20 -2.27
CA VAL A 25 -7.98 -27.96 -1.96
C VAL A 25 -8.28 -26.45 -2.01
N VAL A 26 -7.38 -25.60 -1.51
CA VAL A 26 -7.55 -24.15 -1.54
C VAL A 26 -7.44 -23.62 -2.97
N LEU A 27 -6.46 -24.08 -3.75
CA LEU A 27 -6.20 -23.56 -5.10
C LEU A 27 -7.17 -24.07 -6.16
N PHE A 28 -7.64 -25.31 -6.04
CA PHE A 28 -8.48 -25.96 -7.06
C PHE A 28 -9.91 -26.28 -6.58
N GLY A 29 -10.18 -26.13 -5.28
CA GLY A 29 -11.51 -26.32 -4.69
C GLY A 29 -12.42 -25.09 -4.83
N PRO A 30 -13.65 -25.16 -4.29
CA PRO A 30 -14.68 -24.12 -4.39
C PRO A 30 -14.47 -22.95 -3.40
N PHE A 31 -13.23 -22.63 -3.06
CA PHE A 31 -12.89 -21.60 -2.09
C PHE A 31 -12.35 -20.35 -2.77
N ASP A 32 -13.18 -19.70 -3.61
CA ASP A 32 -12.75 -18.59 -4.47
C ASP A 32 -12.08 -17.43 -3.72
N ASN A 33 -12.57 -17.06 -2.54
CA ASN A 33 -11.95 -15.99 -1.73
C ASN A 33 -10.55 -16.39 -1.25
N ASN A 34 -10.39 -17.63 -0.76
CA ASN A 34 -9.11 -18.13 -0.29
C ASN A 34 -8.12 -18.30 -1.45
N LYS A 35 -8.58 -18.82 -2.58
CA LYS A 35 -7.81 -18.91 -3.83
C LYS A 35 -7.29 -17.54 -4.24
N ARG A 36 -8.18 -16.54 -4.33
CA ARG A 36 -7.83 -15.15 -4.68
C ARG A 36 -6.80 -14.57 -3.72
N THR A 37 -6.99 -14.76 -2.42
CA THR A 37 -6.02 -14.29 -1.40
C THR A 37 -4.65 -14.94 -1.58
N VAL A 38 -4.59 -16.26 -1.77
CA VAL A 38 -3.32 -16.98 -1.95
C VAL A 38 -2.64 -16.59 -3.26
N VAL A 39 -3.38 -16.56 -4.37
CA VAL A 39 -2.85 -16.19 -5.68
C VAL A 39 -2.35 -14.74 -5.65
N GLY A 40 -3.15 -13.81 -5.14
CA GLY A 40 -2.79 -12.40 -5.07
C GLY A 40 -1.58 -12.12 -4.19
N ALA A 41 -1.55 -12.72 -2.99
CA ALA A 41 -0.41 -12.59 -2.09
C ALA A 41 0.89 -13.11 -2.72
N ASN A 42 0.85 -14.24 -3.44
CA ASN A 42 2.02 -14.78 -4.11
C ASN A 42 2.45 -13.95 -5.33
N MET A 43 1.50 -13.49 -6.15
CA MET A 43 1.81 -12.64 -7.32
C MET A 43 2.47 -11.30 -6.93
N LYS A 44 2.17 -10.79 -5.74
CA LYS A 44 2.77 -9.57 -5.17
C LYS A 44 3.94 -9.87 -4.21
N SER A 45 4.35 -11.13 -4.09
CA SER A 45 5.50 -11.58 -3.29
C SER A 45 6.78 -11.62 -4.14
N ARG A 46 7.89 -12.02 -3.49
CA ARG A 46 9.16 -12.32 -4.17
C ARG A 46 9.14 -13.61 -4.99
N HIS A 47 8.07 -14.39 -4.91
CA HIS A 47 8.00 -15.72 -5.49
C HIS A 47 6.72 -15.94 -6.35
N PRO A 48 6.42 -15.04 -7.32
CA PRO A 48 5.26 -15.21 -8.18
C PRO A 48 5.32 -16.48 -9.02
N GLN A 49 6.53 -17.03 -9.22
CA GLN A 49 6.76 -18.25 -9.99
C GLN A 49 5.98 -19.46 -9.45
N TYR A 50 5.65 -19.53 -8.17
CA TYR A 50 4.85 -20.61 -7.61
C TYR A 50 3.41 -20.61 -8.12
N ILE A 51 2.89 -19.44 -8.49
CA ILE A 51 1.54 -19.29 -9.04
C ILE A 51 1.58 -19.38 -10.57
N THR A 52 2.54 -18.73 -11.24
CA THR A 52 2.66 -18.76 -12.71
C THR A 52 3.01 -20.15 -13.26
N TRP A 53 3.54 -21.04 -12.41
CA TRP A 53 3.71 -22.46 -12.76
C TRP A 53 2.38 -23.25 -12.72
N LEU A 54 1.43 -22.84 -11.88
CA LEU A 54 0.16 -23.57 -11.68
C LEU A 54 -0.99 -23.01 -12.53
N PHE A 55 -0.97 -21.73 -12.88
CA PHE A 55 -2.04 -21.03 -13.58
C PHE A 55 -1.47 -20.20 -14.74
N SER A 56 -2.19 -20.16 -15.86
CA SER A 56 -1.91 -19.23 -16.95
C SER A 56 -2.16 -17.78 -16.51
N GLN A 57 -1.58 -16.82 -17.21
CA GLN A 57 -1.82 -15.39 -16.92
C GLN A 57 -3.30 -15.03 -17.00
N GLU A 58 -4.02 -15.57 -17.99
CA GLU A 58 -5.47 -15.35 -18.14
C GLU A 58 -6.28 -15.88 -16.94
N GLU A 59 -5.88 -17.03 -16.39
CA GLU A 59 -6.52 -17.58 -15.19
C GLU A 59 -6.20 -16.75 -13.95
N ILE A 60 -4.95 -16.30 -13.82
CA ILE A 60 -4.53 -15.40 -12.74
C ILE A 60 -5.36 -14.12 -12.78
N ASP A 61 -5.49 -13.49 -13.93
CA ASP A 61 -6.28 -12.27 -14.12
C ASP A 61 -7.76 -12.50 -13.78
N ARG A 62 -8.32 -13.64 -14.17
CA ARG A 62 -9.68 -14.02 -13.80
C ARG A 62 -9.84 -14.24 -12.30
N ILE A 63 -8.88 -14.92 -11.65
CA ILE A 63 -8.90 -15.16 -10.20
C ILE A 63 -8.78 -13.83 -9.43
N LEU A 64 -7.88 -12.96 -9.85
CA LEU A 64 -7.62 -11.67 -9.21
C LEU A 64 -8.65 -10.60 -9.57
N GLY A 65 -9.41 -10.79 -10.62
CA GLY A 65 -10.45 -9.86 -11.06
C GLY A 65 -11.35 -9.40 -9.92
N GLY A 66 -11.66 -8.10 -9.88
CA GLY A 66 -12.51 -7.50 -8.84
C GLY A 66 -12.04 -6.11 -8.34
N ILE A 67 -10.93 -5.58 -8.85
CA ILE A 67 -10.65 -4.15 -8.78
C ILE A 67 -11.17 -3.54 -10.07
N SER A 68 -12.16 -2.66 -9.98
CA SER A 68 -12.69 -1.94 -11.14
C SER A 68 -11.60 -1.04 -11.70
N THR A 69 -11.54 -0.89 -13.02
CA THR A 69 -10.71 0.15 -13.63
C THR A 69 -11.19 1.49 -13.09
N ALA A 70 -10.28 2.27 -12.51
CA ALA A 70 -10.63 3.55 -11.93
C ALA A 70 -11.23 4.46 -13.01
N PRO A 71 -12.41 5.05 -12.79
CA PRO A 71 -12.97 6.03 -13.70
C PRO A 71 -12.08 7.27 -13.75
N LYS A 72 -12.26 8.11 -14.77
CA LYS A 72 -11.59 9.42 -14.80
C LYS A 72 -11.98 10.20 -13.56
N GLN A 73 -10.99 10.66 -12.82
CA GLN A 73 -11.22 11.38 -11.59
C GLN A 73 -11.74 12.80 -11.87
N GLU A 74 -12.71 13.22 -11.07
CA GLU A 74 -13.17 14.59 -11.03
C GLU A 74 -12.38 15.37 -9.97
N LEU A 75 -11.73 16.46 -10.39
CA LEU A 75 -11.13 17.40 -9.45
C LEU A 75 -12.22 18.23 -8.82
N PHE A 76 -12.14 18.44 -7.52
CA PHE A 76 -13.14 19.19 -6.77
C PHE A 76 -12.54 20.44 -6.14
N LYS A 77 -13.39 21.47 -5.99
CA LYS A 77 -12.98 22.71 -5.32
C LYS A 77 -13.27 22.62 -3.84
N PHE A 78 -12.29 22.93 -3.03
CA PHE A 78 -12.44 23.10 -1.59
C PHE A 78 -11.77 24.40 -1.14
N THR A 79 -12.20 24.94 -0.02
CA THR A 79 -11.51 26.10 0.58
C THR A 79 -10.26 25.58 1.27
N ALA A 80 -9.08 25.99 0.79
CA ALA A 80 -7.83 25.63 1.42
C ALA A 80 -7.84 26.07 2.90
N ARG A 81 -7.56 25.12 3.78
CA ARG A 81 -7.41 25.37 5.20
C ARG A 81 -5.94 25.66 5.49
N THR A 82 -5.67 26.67 6.28
CA THR A 82 -4.32 26.97 6.82
C THR A 82 -4.13 26.35 8.22
N ASP A 83 -4.92 25.34 8.52
CA ASP A 83 -4.90 24.65 9.82
C ASP A 83 -3.70 23.70 9.90
N SER A 84 -2.76 24.01 10.80
CA SER A 84 -1.56 23.22 11.04
C SER A 84 -1.80 22.05 12.01
N SER A 85 -3.00 21.88 12.56
CA SER A 85 -3.32 20.80 13.47
C SER A 85 -3.20 19.43 12.79
N LEU A 86 -2.80 18.43 13.56
CA LEU A 86 -2.78 17.03 13.14
C LEU A 86 -3.61 16.24 14.13
N LYS A 87 -4.49 15.38 13.62
CA LYS A 87 -5.31 14.54 14.47
C LYS A 87 -5.03 13.07 14.23
N LEU A 88 -4.41 12.42 15.21
CA LEU A 88 -4.12 11.00 15.19
C LEU A 88 -5.27 10.21 15.82
N LYS A 89 -5.76 9.21 15.12
CA LYS A 89 -6.76 8.24 15.59
C LYS A 89 -6.16 6.84 15.60
N ASN A 90 -6.49 6.06 16.62
CA ASN A 90 -6.20 4.62 16.63
C ASN A 90 -7.25 3.87 15.81
N ILE A 91 -6.80 2.92 15.00
CA ILE A 91 -7.63 1.94 14.32
C ILE A 91 -7.47 0.62 15.06
N ASP A 92 -8.56 0.10 15.61
CA ASP A 92 -8.54 -1.15 16.38
C ASP A 92 -9.65 -2.07 15.90
N SER A 93 -9.28 -3.27 15.47
CA SER A 93 -10.20 -4.33 15.09
C SER A 93 -9.77 -5.65 15.74
N SER A 94 -10.60 -6.68 15.63
CA SER A 94 -10.25 -8.03 16.12
C SER A 94 -9.05 -8.66 15.39
N ARG A 95 -8.70 -8.17 14.18
CA ARG A 95 -7.65 -8.74 13.33
C ARG A 95 -6.42 -7.87 13.22
N PHE A 96 -6.58 -6.55 13.30
CA PHE A 96 -5.48 -5.61 13.07
C PHE A 96 -5.60 -4.36 13.92
N LYS A 97 -4.47 -3.73 14.12
CA LYS A 97 -4.30 -2.42 14.73
C LYS A 97 -3.62 -1.49 13.73
N GLY A 98 -3.86 -0.20 13.87
CA GLY A 98 -3.26 0.81 13.01
C GLY A 98 -3.53 2.22 13.49
N PHE A 99 -3.20 3.17 12.63
CA PHE A 99 -3.30 4.59 12.90
C PHE A 99 -3.78 5.33 11.67
N LEU A 100 -4.67 6.29 11.88
CA LEU A 100 -5.11 7.24 10.89
C LEU A 100 -4.71 8.64 11.33
N LEU A 101 -3.98 9.37 10.49
CA LEU A 101 -3.61 10.76 10.70
C LEU A 101 -4.41 11.65 9.74
N GLU A 102 -5.17 12.60 10.29
CA GLU A 102 -5.86 13.64 9.54
C GLU A 102 -4.97 14.89 9.43
N ILE A 103 -4.83 15.39 8.21
CA ILE A 103 -4.02 16.56 7.84
C ILE A 103 -4.95 17.55 7.14
N PRO A 104 -5.44 18.60 7.83
CA PRO A 104 -6.44 19.52 7.27
C PRO A 104 -5.95 20.35 6.08
N ASP A 105 -4.67 20.70 6.04
CA ASP A 105 -4.05 21.46 4.95
C ASP A 105 -3.28 20.52 4.01
N PRO A 106 -3.82 20.20 2.81
CA PRO A 106 -3.17 19.33 1.84
C PRO A 106 -1.86 19.91 1.29
N LYS A 107 -1.66 21.22 1.30
CA LYS A 107 -0.44 21.87 0.79
C LYS A 107 0.79 21.61 1.66
N ARG A 108 0.58 21.10 2.87
CA ARG A 108 1.66 20.63 3.76
C ARG A 108 2.18 19.24 3.40
N VAL A 109 1.45 18.51 2.56
CA VAL A 109 1.83 17.14 2.16
C VAL A 109 2.72 17.20 0.93
N GLN A 110 3.92 16.67 1.05
CA GLN A 110 4.94 16.67 0.00
C GLN A 110 5.56 15.28 -0.16
N ILE A 111 6.19 15.03 -1.31
CA ILE A 111 7.07 13.88 -1.52
C ILE A 111 8.48 14.25 -1.06
N ALA A 112 9.10 13.33 -0.33
CA ALA A 112 10.54 13.37 -0.07
C ALA A 112 11.17 12.04 -0.49
N THR A 113 12.38 12.12 -1.03
CA THR A 113 13.15 10.96 -1.47
C THR A 113 14.27 10.64 -0.49
N ALA A 114 14.77 9.41 -0.54
CA ALA A 114 16.09 9.09 0.03
C ALA A 114 17.17 9.99 -0.64
N GLU A 115 18.24 10.28 0.08
CA GLU A 115 19.29 11.18 -0.40
C GLU A 115 19.98 10.66 -1.67
N ASN A 116 20.20 9.35 -1.71
CA ASN A 116 20.87 8.66 -2.83
C ASN A 116 20.00 7.53 -3.38
N LEU A 117 18.98 7.89 -4.17
CA LEU A 117 17.96 6.95 -4.70
C LEU A 117 18.54 5.72 -5.41
N ASP A 118 19.68 5.88 -6.10
CA ASP A 118 20.32 4.81 -6.88
C ASP A 118 21.18 3.89 -6.03
N GLU A 119 21.63 4.35 -4.87
CA GLU A 119 22.56 3.60 -4.03
C GLU A 119 21.85 2.90 -2.87
N LYS A 120 21.06 3.66 -2.12
CA LYS A 120 20.44 3.20 -0.87
C LYS A 120 19.20 4.01 -0.52
N GLY A 121 18.15 3.32 -0.07
CA GLY A 121 17.01 3.96 0.59
C GLY A 121 17.36 4.48 1.99
N GLU A 122 16.41 5.16 2.58
CA GLU A 122 16.43 5.60 3.98
C GLU A 122 15.19 5.09 4.71
N THR A 123 15.22 5.09 6.04
CA THR A 123 14.00 4.84 6.82
C THR A 123 13.02 6.02 6.70
N THR A 124 11.72 5.76 6.86
CA THR A 124 10.70 6.83 6.85
C THR A 124 11.03 7.91 7.86
N SER A 125 11.48 7.54 9.05
CA SER A 125 11.88 8.49 10.10
C SER A 125 13.11 9.30 9.73
N SER A 126 14.09 8.71 9.02
CA SER A 126 15.29 9.42 8.55
C SER A 126 14.93 10.46 7.49
N ILE A 127 14.14 10.07 6.48
CA ILE A 127 13.63 10.99 5.45
C ILE A 127 12.87 12.15 6.11
N ALA A 128 11.96 11.85 7.05
CA ALA A 128 11.19 12.87 7.75
C ALA A 128 12.06 13.84 8.53
N LYS A 129 13.00 13.35 9.33
CA LYS A 129 13.92 14.18 10.13
C LYS A 129 14.79 15.08 9.27
N ARG A 130 15.40 14.51 8.21
CA ARG A 130 16.26 15.27 7.29
C ARG A 130 15.49 16.40 6.59
N ASN A 131 14.21 16.20 6.33
CA ASN A 131 13.34 17.20 5.72
C ASN A 131 12.62 18.12 6.73
N GLY A 132 12.84 17.98 8.03
CA GLY A 132 12.17 18.79 9.06
C GLY A 132 10.65 18.56 9.10
N ALA A 133 10.19 17.36 8.74
CA ALA A 133 8.77 17.02 8.71
C ALA A 133 8.24 16.68 10.10
N VAL A 134 7.00 17.11 10.37
CA VAL A 134 6.29 16.78 11.62
C VAL A 134 5.63 15.41 11.58
N ALA A 135 5.29 14.91 10.39
CA ALA A 135 4.78 13.55 10.19
C ALA A 135 5.21 12.99 8.82
N ALA A 136 5.21 11.67 8.67
CA ALA A 136 5.49 11.00 7.41
C ALA A 136 4.94 9.57 7.38
N ILE A 137 4.65 9.09 6.17
CA ILE A 137 4.42 7.67 5.85
C ILE A 137 5.32 7.25 4.68
N ASN A 138 5.68 5.98 4.61
CA ASN A 138 6.32 5.42 3.40
C ASN A 138 5.40 5.56 2.19
N ALA A 139 5.96 5.72 0.98
CA ALA A 139 5.17 6.00 -0.21
C ALA A 139 5.31 4.93 -1.31
N GLY A 140 6.20 5.14 -2.27
CA GLY A 140 6.34 4.30 -3.46
C GLY A 140 7.10 2.99 -3.24
N GLY A 141 6.92 2.06 -4.17
CA GLY A 141 7.65 0.81 -4.21
C GLY A 141 9.01 0.92 -4.89
N PHE A 142 9.78 -0.16 -4.83
CA PHE A 142 11.11 -0.25 -5.40
C PHE A 142 11.46 -1.68 -5.82
N TYR A 143 12.42 -1.81 -6.72
CA TYR A 143 12.93 -3.11 -7.14
C TYR A 143 13.86 -3.68 -6.08
N ASP A 144 13.50 -4.85 -5.56
CA ASP A 144 14.27 -5.57 -4.54
C ASP A 144 14.69 -6.95 -5.09
N ALA A 145 15.44 -6.94 -6.19
CA ALA A 145 15.78 -8.12 -6.99
C ALA A 145 16.37 -9.28 -6.18
N ASN A 146 17.11 -8.98 -5.11
CA ASN A 146 17.77 -9.98 -4.28
C ASN A 146 17.15 -10.11 -2.87
N GLY A 147 16.02 -9.46 -2.62
CA GLY A 147 15.39 -9.48 -1.31
C GLY A 147 16.20 -8.83 -0.19
N THR A 148 17.15 -7.96 -0.53
CA THR A 148 18.07 -7.35 0.45
C THR A 148 17.45 -6.16 1.18
N GLY A 149 16.29 -5.69 0.74
CA GLY A 149 15.57 -4.58 1.42
C GLY A 149 16.30 -3.25 1.36
N THR A 150 17.09 -3.01 0.31
CA THR A 150 17.95 -1.81 0.21
C THR A 150 17.18 -0.52 0.03
N GLY A 151 15.91 -0.57 -0.42
CA GLY A 151 15.10 0.62 -0.67
C GLY A 151 15.59 1.47 -1.84
N ARG A 152 16.43 0.94 -2.72
CA ARG A 152 16.92 1.62 -3.93
C ARG A 152 16.09 1.25 -5.16
N SER A 153 16.36 1.96 -6.25
CA SER A 153 15.72 1.68 -7.56
C SER A 153 14.20 1.76 -7.50
N PRO A 154 13.62 2.90 -7.14
CA PRO A 154 12.18 3.13 -7.26
C PRO A 154 11.75 2.96 -8.72
N TYR A 155 10.47 2.68 -8.94
CA TYR A 155 9.94 2.55 -10.31
C TYR A 155 8.87 3.58 -10.61
N GLY A 156 8.64 3.81 -11.93
CA GLY A 156 7.62 4.72 -12.44
C GLY A 156 7.99 6.19 -12.30
N PHE A 157 7.02 7.01 -11.91
CA PHE A 157 7.19 8.45 -11.72
C PHE A 157 7.44 8.81 -10.26
N ILE A 158 8.33 9.78 -10.02
CA ILE A 158 8.43 10.53 -8.78
C ILE A 158 8.39 11.99 -9.16
N ILE A 159 7.43 12.73 -8.61
CA ILE A 159 7.25 14.18 -8.82
C ILE A 159 7.38 14.88 -7.47
N HIS A 160 8.22 15.89 -7.41
CA HIS A 160 8.37 16.78 -6.27
C HIS A 160 8.49 18.23 -6.75
N ASP A 161 7.72 19.12 -6.16
CA ASP A 161 7.64 20.55 -6.55
C ASP A 161 7.40 20.74 -8.07
N GLY A 162 6.50 19.90 -8.63
CA GLY A 162 6.16 19.90 -10.06
C GLY A 162 7.25 19.37 -11.01
N LYS A 163 8.34 18.86 -10.48
CA LYS A 163 9.46 18.31 -11.26
C LYS A 163 9.52 16.81 -11.19
N PHE A 164 9.72 16.17 -12.31
CA PHE A 164 10.00 14.73 -12.34
C PHE A 164 11.40 14.47 -11.80
N ILE A 165 11.47 13.87 -10.61
CA ILE A 165 12.72 13.36 -10.02
C ILE A 165 13.09 12.02 -10.68
N LEU A 166 12.07 11.21 -11.02
CA LEU A 166 12.18 9.97 -11.78
C LEU A 166 11.11 9.93 -12.86
N GLY A 167 11.40 9.29 -13.99
CA GLY A 167 10.45 9.14 -15.10
C GLY A 167 10.56 10.22 -16.17
N GLN A 168 11.62 11.04 -16.19
CA GLN A 168 11.84 12.08 -17.20
C GLN A 168 11.88 11.48 -18.62
N ASN A 169 12.45 10.28 -18.75
CA ASN A 169 12.65 9.59 -20.05
C ASN A 169 11.50 8.63 -20.41
N VAL A 170 10.45 8.57 -19.61
CA VAL A 170 9.26 7.75 -19.92
C VAL A 170 8.53 8.39 -21.09
N ALA A 171 8.09 7.58 -22.05
CA ALA A 171 7.34 8.06 -23.22
C ALA A 171 6.02 8.72 -22.80
N ASP A 172 5.63 9.81 -23.46
CA ASP A 172 4.45 10.59 -23.08
C ASP A 172 3.13 9.79 -23.07
N GLY A 173 3.06 8.72 -23.85
CA GLY A 173 1.87 7.84 -23.91
C GLY A 173 1.91 6.65 -22.96
N GLU A 174 2.98 6.43 -22.22
CA GLU A 174 3.08 5.36 -21.25
C GLU A 174 2.25 5.71 -20.00
N VAL A 175 1.36 4.80 -19.62
CA VAL A 175 0.42 4.98 -18.51
C VAL A 175 0.90 4.18 -17.33
N ASN A 176 0.96 4.84 -16.17
CA ASN A 176 1.35 4.21 -14.91
C ASN A 176 0.27 4.44 -13.84
N GLU A 177 0.09 3.47 -12.94
CA GLU A 177 -0.62 3.73 -11.68
C GLU A 177 0.12 4.85 -10.94
N PHE A 178 -0.63 5.87 -10.51
CA PHE A 178 -0.07 7.06 -9.88
C PHE A 178 -0.95 7.56 -8.76
N VAL A 179 -0.33 8.12 -7.74
CA VAL A 179 -0.99 8.84 -6.65
C VAL A 179 -0.18 10.09 -6.30
N GLY A 180 -0.87 11.23 -6.20
CA GLY A 180 -0.18 12.50 -5.94
C GLY A 180 -1.15 13.65 -5.71
N LEU A 181 -0.59 14.84 -5.49
CA LEU A 181 -1.31 16.08 -5.21
C LEU A 181 -1.03 17.11 -6.32
N THR A 182 -2.10 17.75 -6.80
CA THR A 182 -2.00 18.90 -7.72
C THR A 182 -1.59 20.17 -6.96
N ASP A 183 -1.29 21.26 -7.67
CA ASP A 183 -0.98 22.57 -7.06
C ASP A 183 -2.13 23.10 -6.17
N ASP A 184 -3.37 22.84 -6.58
CA ASP A 184 -4.56 23.18 -5.79
C ASP A 184 -4.75 22.28 -4.56
N GLY A 185 -3.91 21.26 -4.37
CA GLY A 185 -3.96 20.32 -3.25
C GLY A 185 -4.98 19.19 -3.42
N ASN A 186 -5.49 18.94 -4.63
CA ASN A 186 -6.33 17.78 -4.89
C ASN A 186 -5.48 16.50 -4.97
N LEU A 187 -5.83 15.50 -4.17
CA LEU A 187 -5.30 14.16 -4.33
C LEU A 187 -5.86 13.53 -5.61
N ILE A 188 -4.98 12.99 -6.42
CA ILE A 188 -5.34 12.19 -7.59
C ILE A 188 -4.85 10.75 -7.40
N ALA A 189 -5.61 9.78 -7.91
CA ALA A 189 -5.27 8.36 -7.83
C ALA A 189 -5.87 7.60 -9.02
N GLY A 190 -5.04 6.85 -9.74
CA GLY A 190 -5.48 6.08 -10.91
C GLY A 190 -4.36 5.87 -11.90
N ASN A 191 -4.73 5.67 -13.15
CA ASN A 191 -3.80 5.46 -14.25
C ASN A 191 -3.61 6.77 -15.02
N TYR A 192 -2.37 7.25 -15.09
CA TYR A 192 -2.04 8.52 -15.73
C TYR A 192 -0.79 8.39 -16.61
N SER A 193 -0.82 9.06 -17.75
CA SER A 193 0.36 9.32 -18.56
C SER A 193 1.11 10.54 -18.04
N LYS A 194 2.38 10.67 -18.43
CA LYS A 194 3.20 11.84 -18.11
C LYS A 194 2.55 13.15 -18.57
N GLY A 195 1.99 13.17 -19.80
CA GLY A 195 1.31 14.35 -20.33
C GLY A 195 0.08 14.76 -19.51
N GLU A 196 -0.71 13.80 -19.02
CA GLU A 196 -1.85 14.09 -18.13
C GLU A 196 -1.39 14.66 -16.80
N LEU A 197 -0.35 14.09 -16.16
CA LEU A 197 0.19 14.61 -14.90
C LEU A 197 0.68 16.07 -15.03
N ILE A 198 1.33 16.40 -16.16
CA ILE A 198 1.76 17.77 -16.45
C ILE A 198 0.53 18.68 -16.64
N SER A 199 -0.47 18.25 -17.42
CA SER A 199 -1.67 19.05 -17.70
C SER A 199 -2.54 19.31 -16.48
N MET A 200 -2.46 18.43 -15.47
CA MET A 200 -3.16 18.54 -14.19
C MET A 200 -2.37 19.34 -13.14
N ASP A 201 -1.21 19.90 -13.51
CA ASP A 201 -0.30 20.63 -12.61
C ASP A 201 0.01 19.86 -11.31
N VAL A 202 0.42 18.59 -11.47
CA VAL A 202 0.79 17.74 -10.34
C VAL A 202 2.08 18.25 -9.72
N LYS A 203 2.06 18.50 -8.41
CA LYS A 203 3.23 18.99 -7.66
C LYS A 203 3.95 17.86 -6.93
N GLU A 204 3.21 16.94 -6.35
CA GLU A 204 3.75 15.90 -5.48
C GLU A 204 3.17 14.54 -5.86
N GLY A 205 3.97 13.52 -6.00
CA GLY A 205 3.40 12.19 -6.22
C GLY A 205 4.40 11.12 -6.65
N ILE A 206 3.91 9.91 -6.70
CA ILE A 206 4.67 8.71 -7.04
C ILE A 206 3.81 7.73 -7.86
N SER A 207 4.46 6.90 -8.64
CA SER A 207 3.81 5.73 -9.23
C SER A 207 3.60 4.66 -8.18
N PHE A 208 2.35 4.43 -7.83
CA PHE A 208 1.90 3.31 -7.01
C PHE A 208 0.38 3.20 -7.05
N GLY A 209 -0.15 2.05 -6.56
CA GLY A 209 -1.58 1.79 -6.53
C GLY A 209 -1.91 0.44 -5.85
N PRO A 210 -3.12 -0.02 -6.07
CA PRO A 210 -4.19 0.56 -6.88
C PRO A 210 -4.91 1.73 -6.20
N ALA A 211 -5.68 2.49 -7.01
CA ALA A 211 -6.70 3.38 -6.46
C ALA A 211 -7.76 2.54 -5.72
N LEU A 212 -8.16 2.98 -4.54
CA LEU A 212 -9.12 2.29 -3.67
C LEU A 212 -10.49 2.96 -3.66
N ILE A 213 -10.51 4.30 -3.72
CA ILE A 213 -11.72 5.11 -3.79
C ILE A 213 -11.49 6.19 -4.84
N VAL A 214 -12.43 6.33 -5.77
CA VAL A 214 -12.40 7.37 -6.80
C VAL A 214 -13.80 8.00 -6.89
N ASN A 215 -13.88 9.33 -6.82
CA ASN A 215 -15.13 10.08 -6.83
C ASN A 215 -16.14 9.65 -5.75
N GLY A 216 -15.65 9.17 -4.60
CA GLY A 216 -16.47 8.64 -3.51
C GLY A 216 -16.96 7.21 -3.73
N GLU A 217 -16.55 6.54 -4.79
CA GLU A 217 -16.93 5.17 -5.08
C GLU A 217 -15.80 4.20 -4.75
N ARG A 218 -16.15 3.06 -4.16
CA ARG A 218 -15.21 2.01 -3.79
C ARG A 218 -14.83 1.17 -5.01
N MET A 219 -13.51 1.03 -5.26
CA MET A 219 -12.99 0.32 -6.43
C MET A 219 -12.95 -1.21 -6.23
N ILE A 220 -12.83 -1.69 -4.99
CA ILE A 220 -12.88 -3.11 -4.67
C ILE A 220 -14.32 -3.50 -4.36
N THR A 221 -15.03 -4.03 -5.34
CA THR A 221 -16.45 -4.42 -5.25
C THR A 221 -16.64 -5.86 -4.79
N SER A 222 -15.63 -6.72 -4.99
CA SER A 222 -15.65 -8.13 -4.57
C SER A 222 -14.26 -8.59 -4.09
N GLY A 223 -14.21 -9.67 -3.28
CA GLY A 223 -12.96 -10.22 -2.76
C GLY A 223 -12.24 -9.29 -1.79
N ASP A 224 -10.94 -9.48 -1.64
CA ASP A 224 -10.07 -8.78 -0.70
C ASP A 224 -9.16 -7.72 -1.34
N GLY A 225 -9.24 -7.54 -2.66
CA GLY A 225 -8.38 -6.68 -3.45
C GLY A 225 -7.14 -7.38 -4.00
N GLY A 226 -7.01 -8.70 -3.80
CA GLY A 226 -6.00 -9.53 -4.45
C GLY A 226 -4.56 -9.40 -3.93
N TRP A 227 -4.34 -8.75 -2.78
CA TRP A 227 -3.01 -8.58 -2.18
C TRP A 227 -2.83 -9.35 -0.86
N GLY A 228 -3.83 -10.16 -0.46
CA GLY A 228 -3.82 -10.90 0.79
C GLY A 228 -3.84 -10.01 2.04
N VAL A 229 -3.52 -10.62 3.19
CA VAL A 229 -3.50 -9.98 4.51
C VAL A 229 -2.07 -9.58 4.87
N GLY A 230 -1.86 -8.33 5.32
CA GLY A 230 -0.56 -7.85 5.75
C GLY A 230 -0.58 -6.41 6.27
N PRO A 231 0.60 -5.88 6.67
CA PRO A 231 0.73 -4.45 6.97
C PRO A 231 0.39 -3.62 5.73
N ARG A 232 -0.27 -2.46 5.93
CA ARG A 232 -0.72 -1.60 4.84
C ARG A 232 -0.39 -0.14 5.10
N THR A 233 -0.10 0.57 4.04
CA THR A 233 -0.02 2.03 4.03
C THR A 233 -0.93 2.55 2.92
N ALA A 234 -1.68 3.60 3.19
CA ALA A 234 -2.57 4.22 2.21
C ALA A 234 -2.70 5.72 2.47
N ILE A 235 -3.07 6.44 1.41
CA ILE A 235 -3.38 7.86 1.45
C ILE A 235 -4.81 8.06 0.94
N GLY A 236 -5.52 9.02 1.54
CA GLY A 236 -6.85 9.42 1.08
C GLY A 236 -7.06 10.91 1.23
N GLN A 237 -8.16 11.43 0.66
CA GLN A 237 -8.57 12.81 0.82
C GLN A 237 -10.08 12.92 0.91
N LYS A 238 -10.55 13.73 1.88
CA LYS A 238 -11.97 14.12 2.03
C LYS A 238 -12.34 15.25 1.08
N LYS A 239 -13.64 15.44 0.82
CA LYS A 239 -14.12 16.57 0.00
C LYS A 239 -13.77 17.96 0.55
N ASP A 240 -13.48 18.09 1.82
CA ASP A 240 -13.06 19.35 2.44
C ASP A 240 -11.54 19.63 2.30
N GLY A 241 -10.83 18.78 1.56
CA GLY A 241 -9.39 18.87 1.34
C GLY A 241 -8.53 18.14 2.36
N THR A 242 -9.09 17.70 3.50
CA THR A 242 -8.34 16.97 4.54
C THR A 242 -7.71 15.71 3.97
N VAL A 243 -6.38 15.60 4.05
CA VAL A 243 -5.63 14.40 3.68
C VAL A 243 -5.61 13.41 4.83
N LEU A 244 -5.70 12.13 4.50
CA LEU A 244 -5.70 11.00 5.43
C LEU A 244 -4.47 10.13 5.17
N PHE A 245 -3.63 9.93 6.18
CA PHE A 245 -2.59 8.92 6.16
C PHE A 245 -3.03 7.73 7.00
N LEU A 246 -3.15 6.55 6.40
CA LEU A 246 -3.53 5.31 7.08
C LEU A 246 -2.37 4.33 7.07
N VAL A 247 -1.97 3.85 8.25
CA VAL A 247 -1.00 2.77 8.40
C VAL A 247 -1.58 1.68 9.28
N ILE A 248 -1.60 0.45 8.78
CA ILE A 248 -2.06 -0.74 9.49
C ILE A 248 -0.87 -1.65 9.76
N ASP A 249 -0.67 -2.01 11.02
CA ASP A 249 0.31 -3.00 11.44
C ASP A 249 -0.10 -4.42 11.00
N GLY A 250 0.88 -5.31 10.88
CA GLY A 250 0.59 -6.68 10.50
C GLY A 250 1.77 -7.63 10.67
N ARG A 251 1.57 -8.91 10.33
CA ARG A 251 2.56 -10.00 10.45
C ARG A 251 3.02 -10.25 11.90
N GLN A 252 2.23 -9.82 12.87
CA GLN A 252 2.48 -9.99 14.31
C GLN A 252 1.26 -10.68 14.95
N PRO A 253 1.18 -12.02 14.95
CA PRO A 253 -0.03 -12.80 15.26
C PRO A 253 -0.68 -12.48 16.62
N SER A 254 0.12 -12.14 17.64
CA SER A 254 -0.38 -11.80 18.98
C SER A 254 -0.83 -10.34 19.12
N TYR A 255 -0.58 -9.49 18.09
CA TYR A 255 -0.86 -8.07 18.15
C TYR A 255 -1.71 -7.58 16.96
N SER A 256 -1.25 -7.84 15.75
CA SER A 256 -1.91 -7.44 14.49
C SER A 256 -1.51 -8.38 13.37
N ILE A 257 -2.46 -9.11 12.80
CA ILE A 257 -2.16 -9.97 11.63
C ILE A 257 -2.12 -9.18 10.33
N GLY A 258 -2.78 -8.03 10.28
CA GLY A 258 -2.84 -7.12 9.14
C GLY A 258 -4.20 -7.04 8.47
N ALA A 259 -4.28 -6.20 7.46
CA ALA A 259 -5.50 -5.89 6.70
C ALA A 259 -5.39 -6.30 5.23
N THR A 260 -6.53 -6.54 4.59
CA THR A 260 -6.67 -6.63 3.14
C THR A 260 -6.77 -5.23 2.54
N LEU A 261 -6.64 -5.08 1.21
CA LEU A 261 -6.91 -3.80 0.56
C LEU A 261 -8.38 -3.38 0.70
N ARG A 262 -9.29 -4.35 0.76
CA ARG A 262 -10.71 -4.07 1.00
C ARG A 262 -10.97 -3.51 2.40
N ASP A 263 -10.26 -4.01 3.42
CA ASP A 263 -10.34 -3.44 4.77
C ASP A 263 -9.84 -1.99 4.77
N VAL A 264 -8.69 -1.71 4.13
CA VAL A 264 -8.12 -0.36 3.97
C VAL A 264 -9.10 0.58 3.27
N GLN A 265 -9.67 0.13 2.14
CA GLN A 265 -10.69 0.88 1.41
C GLN A 265 -11.89 1.22 2.29
N ASN A 266 -12.41 0.25 3.05
CA ASN A 266 -13.57 0.45 3.90
C ASN A 266 -13.28 1.44 5.03
N ILE A 267 -12.11 1.34 5.69
CA ILE A 267 -11.69 2.30 6.72
C ILE A 267 -11.66 3.73 6.15
N LEU A 268 -10.98 3.92 5.00
CA LEU A 268 -10.88 5.25 4.39
C LEU A 268 -12.24 5.77 3.92
N TYR A 269 -13.12 4.89 3.42
CA TYR A 269 -14.48 5.24 3.03
C TYR A 269 -15.33 5.69 4.23
N GLU A 270 -15.28 4.96 5.34
CA GLU A 270 -15.98 5.28 6.59
C GLU A 270 -15.46 6.59 7.22
N GLU A 271 -14.17 6.89 7.04
CA GLU A 271 -13.56 8.16 7.44
C GLU A 271 -13.88 9.31 6.48
N GLY A 272 -14.63 9.06 5.41
CA GLY A 272 -15.14 10.07 4.48
C GLY A 272 -14.20 10.41 3.33
N ALA A 273 -13.24 9.53 3.00
CA ALA A 273 -12.40 9.72 1.84
C ALA A 273 -13.23 9.75 0.55
N TYR A 274 -12.97 10.73 -0.30
CA TYR A 274 -13.54 10.87 -1.63
C TYR A 274 -12.61 10.29 -2.70
N ILE A 275 -11.31 10.40 -2.46
CA ILE A 275 -10.23 9.75 -3.22
C ILE A 275 -9.36 8.98 -2.23
N ALA A 276 -8.89 7.80 -2.61
CA ALA A 276 -7.89 7.05 -1.84
C ALA A 276 -7.09 6.11 -2.73
N ALA A 277 -5.84 5.87 -2.33
CA ALA A 277 -4.93 4.93 -2.97
C ALA A 277 -4.15 4.11 -1.96
N ASN A 278 -3.81 2.89 -2.35
CA ASN A 278 -2.84 2.07 -1.67
C ASN A 278 -1.42 2.58 -1.95
N LEU A 279 -0.56 2.48 -0.96
CA LEU A 279 0.88 2.73 -1.03
C LEU A 279 1.67 1.44 -0.77
N ASP A 280 3.00 1.50 -0.84
CA ASP A 280 3.82 0.34 -0.50
C ASP A 280 3.56 -0.12 0.93
N GLY A 281 3.34 -1.40 1.08
CA GLY A 281 2.91 -2.04 2.32
C GLY A 281 3.96 -2.97 2.91
N GLY A 282 3.49 -3.96 3.65
CA GLY A 282 4.36 -4.98 4.23
C GLY A 282 5.37 -4.41 5.20
N SER A 283 6.64 -4.80 5.06
CA SER A 283 7.72 -4.33 5.95
C SER A 283 8.01 -2.82 5.83
N SER A 284 7.54 -2.17 4.75
CA SER A 284 7.71 -0.73 4.55
C SER A 284 6.74 0.11 5.37
N SER A 285 5.60 -0.46 5.82
CA SER A 285 4.52 0.26 6.50
C SER A 285 5.00 0.95 7.77
N THR A 286 5.17 2.27 7.70
CA THR A 286 5.69 3.09 8.80
C THR A 286 4.95 4.42 8.88
N LEU A 287 4.54 4.82 10.08
CA LEU A 287 4.06 6.15 10.42
C LEU A 287 5.03 6.80 11.41
N TYR A 288 5.62 7.91 10.98
CA TYR A 288 6.42 8.79 11.82
C TYR A 288 5.60 10.02 12.21
N MET A 289 5.71 10.44 13.46
CA MET A 289 5.09 11.69 13.95
C MET A 289 5.87 12.24 15.14
N ASN A 290 6.15 13.54 15.12
CA ASN A 290 6.77 14.29 16.23
C ASN A 290 8.02 13.61 16.81
N GLY A 291 8.94 13.17 15.96
CA GLY A 291 10.22 12.60 16.39
C GLY A 291 10.23 11.08 16.54
N ASN A 292 9.06 10.41 16.53
CA ASN A 292 8.93 8.99 16.84
C ASN A 292 8.22 8.21 15.71
N VAL A 293 8.54 6.93 15.60
CA VAL A 293 7.73 5.96 14.87
C VAL A 293 6.55 5.59 15.75
N VAL A 294 5.33 5.76 15.23
CA VAL A 294 4.07 5.61 15.99
C VAL A 294 3.54 4.19 15.96
N ASN A 295 3.67 3.54 14.81
CA ASN A 295 3.21 2.16 14.60
C ASN A 295 4.30 1.14 14.97
N LYS A 296 4.03 -0.15 14.77
CA LYS A 296 4.99 -1.26 14.96
C LYS A 296 5.36 -1.86 13.61
N PRO A 297 6.44 -1.40 12.94
CA PRO A 297 6.89 -1.98 11.67
C PRO A 297 7.07 -3.49 11.76
N ALA A 298 6.74 -4.19 10.68
CA ALA A 298 6.78 -5.65 10.65
C ALA A 298 8.17 -6.25 10.45
N ASP A 299 9.16 -5.43 10.12
CA ASP A 299 10.55 -5.88 10.03
C ASP A 299 11.16 -6.05 11.42
N LEU A 300 11.88 -7.15 11.64
CA LEU A 300 12.52 -7.46 12.92
C LEU A 300 13.60 -6.44 13.31
N LEU A 301 14.17 -5.75 12.34
CA LEU A 301 15.19 -4.71 12.55
C LEU A 301 14.57 -3.31 12.70
N GLY A 302 13.24 -3.19 12.74
CA GLY A 302 12.51 -1.93 12.84
C GLY A 302 12.03 -1.42 11.48
N GLU A 303 12.29 -0.15 11.17
CA GLU A 303 11.89 0.43 9.89
C GLU A 303 12.70 -0.15 8.72
N ARG A 304 12.02 -0.44 7.60
CA ARG A 304 12.66 -0.80 6.34
C ARG A 304 13.22 0.43 5.63
N MET A 305 14.31 0.25 4.89
CA MET A 305 14.80 1.25 3.93
C MET A 305 13.83 1.37 2.75
N ILE A 306 13.48 2.59 2.39
CA ILE A 306 12.51 2.95 1.34
C ILE A 306 13.05 4.08 0.48
N PRO A 307 12.62 4.23 -0.79
CA PRO A 307 13.08 5.31 -1.65
C PRO A 307 12.35 6.62 -1.43
N THR A 308 11.06 6.58 -1.04
CA THR A 308 10.18 7.76 -0.99
C THR A 308 9.25 7.72 0.20
N ALA A 309 8.92 8.90 0.73
CA ALA A 309 7.92 9.09 1.76
C ALA A 309 6.98 10.26 1.40
N PHE A 310 5.70 10.17 1.77
CA PHE A 310 4.86 11.35 1.93
C PHE A 310 5.17 11.96 3.29
N ILE A 311 5.53 13.22 3.30
CA ILE A 311 5.88 13.99 4.51
C ILE A 311 4.90 15.14 4.72
N VAL A 312 4.78 15.59 5.97
CA VAL A 312 3.97 16.75 6.37
C VAL A 312 4.91 17.82 6.96
N LYS A 313 4.90 18.99 6.35
CA LYS A 313 5.69 20.16 6.78
C LYS A 313 4.98 20.98 7.85
#